data_68e538a957a770567f0baff3584a440d
#
_entry.id   68e538a957a770567f0baff3584a440d
#
_cell.length_a   1.000
_cell.length_b   1.000
_cell.length_c   1.000
_cell.angle_alpha   90.00
_cell.angle_beta   90.00
_cell.angle_gamma   90.00
#
_symmetry.space_group_name_H-M   'P 1'
#
loop_
_entity.id
_entity.type
_entity.pdbx_description
1 polymer ?
#
loop_
_entity_poly.entity_id
_entity_poly.type
_entity_poly.pdbx_seq_one_letter_code
_entity_poly.pdbx_strand_id
1 'polypeptide(L)'
;VALSTEALYDKAMDLTGNVEDNFLELARSLRQLSDRDPDLYKRVIDKSGLGSRKAYYLISISRWFDNLKVSRSRLKAVGWTKLQIIGPTVTEQNVEELLTAAETFTAAQLKTLVKGDKPLANAHCVLLYFTPEQYAVLESVLLKHGGKRSGRGILDKEGALIAALKRLPA
;
A
#
# COMPACT_ATOMS: atom_id res chain seq x y z
N VAL A 1 13.84 -7.27 29.23
CA VAL A 1 15.19 -7.68 28.81
C VAL A 1 15.22 -7.66 27.28
N ALA A 2 16.17 -6.91 26.68
CA ALA A 2 16.33 -6.90 25.24
C ALA A 2 16.87 -8.26 24.77
N LEU A 3 16.31 -8.83 23.73
CA LEU A 3 16.79 -10.07 23.13
C LEU A 3 18.22 -9.89 22.55
N SER A 4 19.03 -10.93 22.60
CA SER A 4 20.30 -10.95 21.87
C SER A 4 20.04 -10.93 20.34
N THR A 5 21.08 -10.64 19.56
CA THR A 5 20.94 -10.57 18.10
C THR A 5 20.62 -11.94 17.50
N GLU A 6 21.23 -13.00 18.05
CA GLU A 6 20.93 -14.39 17.67
C GLU A 6 19.48 -14.79 18.00
N ALA A 7 19.02 -14.46 19.21
CA ALA A 7 17.63 -14.73 19.60
C ALA A 7 16.62 -13.95 18.75
N LEU A 8 16.98 -12.73 18.30
CA LEU A 8 16.17 -11.98 17.33
C LEU A 8 16.14 -12.62 15.95
N TYR A 9 17.28 -13.19 15.51
CA TYR A 9 17.37 -13.91 14.26
C TYR A 9 16.49 -15.16 14.29
N ASP A 10 16.62 -16.01 15.32
CA ASP A 10 15.81 -17.22 15.46
C ASP A 10 14.31 -16.88 15.52
N LYS A 11 13.95 -15.88 16.31
CA LYS A 11 12.58 -15.39 16.39
C LYS A 11 12.06 -14.90 15.04
N ALA A 12 12.85 -14.14 14.29
CA ALA A 12 12.45 -13.66 12.98
C ALA A 12 12.23 -14.83 11.99
N MET A 13 13.12 -15.83 12.02
CA MET A 13 12.98 -17.03 11.19
C MET A 13 11.71 -17.80 11.50
N ASP A 14 11.38 -18.04 12.78
CA ASP A 14 10.14 -18.71 13.18
C ASP A 14 8.89 -17.95 12.71
N LEU A 15 8.88 -16.63 12.85
CA LEU A 15 7.76 -15.79 12.45
C LEU A 15 7.52 -15.74 10.94
N THR A 16 8.54 -16.04 10.12
CA THR A 16 8.37 -16.13 8.66
C THR A 16 7.53 -17.31 8.21
N GLY A 17 7.35 -18.32 9.04
CA GLY A 17 6.50 -19.49 8.74
C GLY A 17 5.01 -19.16 8.56
N ASN A 18 4.53 -18.09 9.22
CA ASN A 18 3.17 -17.57 9.02
C ASN A 18 3.16 -16.04 9.11
N VAL A 19 3.52 -15.40 8.01
CA VAL A 19 3.66 -13.93 7.95
C VAL A 19 2.33 -13.22 8.16
N GLU A 20 1.23 -13.74 7.66
CA GLU A 20 -0.07 -13.06 7.75
C GLU A 20 -0.54 -12.91 9.20
N ASP A 21 -0.35 -13.92 10.03
CA ASP A 21 -0.72 -13.86 11.45
C ASP A 21 0.32 -13.12 12.31
N ASN A 22 1.58 -13.15 11.90
CA ASN A 22 2.72 -12.70 12.72
C ASN A 22 3.38 -11.40 12.23
N PHE A 23 2.81 -10.73 11.22
CA PHE A 23 3.49 -9.63 10.53
C PHE A 23 3.92 -8.47 11.45
N LEU A 24 3.18 -8.15 12.51
CA LEU A 24 3.55 -7.07 13.43
C LEU A 24 4.78 -7.44 14.28
N GLU A 25 4.88 -8.68 14.72
CA GLU A 25 6.05 -9.15 15.48
C GLU A 25 7.25 -9.35 14.57
N LEU A 26 7.03 -9.92 13.39
CA LEU A 26 8.04 -10.06 12.36
C LEU A 26 8.61 -8.68 11.96
N ALA A 27 7.74 -7.69 11.72
CA ALA A 27 8.12 -6.32 11.41
C ALA A 27 9.08 -5.72 12.44
N ARG A 28 8.77 -5.89 13.73
CA ARG A 28 9.63 -5.43 14.84
C ARG A 28 10.97 -6.17 14.90
N SER A 29 10.92 -7.49 14.76
CA SER A 29 12.14 -8.32 14.79
C SER A 29 13.06 -7.98 13.62
N LEU A 30 12.51 -7.83 12.40
CA LEU A 30 13.26 -7.42 11.22
C LEU A 30 13.83 -6.01 11.35
N ARG A 31 13.07 -5.05 11.91
CA ARG A 31 13.58 -3.71 12.18
C ARG A 31 14.76 -3.75 13.14
N GLN A 32 14.61 -4.45 14.27
CA GLN A 32 15.68 -4.55 15.26
C GLN A 32 16.93 -5.24 14.70
N LEU A 33 16.79 -6.27 13.88
CA LEU A 33 17.91 -6.89 13.18
C LEU A 33 18.55 -5.94 12.18
N SER A 34 17.76 -5.27 11.35
CA SER A 34 18.27 -4.30 10.38
C SER A 34 19.05 -3.17 11.03
N ASP A 35 18.64 -2.72 12.22
CA ASP A 35 19.28 -1.64 12.96
C ASP A 35 20.54 -2.10 13.74
N ARG A 36 20.63 -3.38 14.16
CA ARG A 36 21.71 -3.91 15.00
C ARG A 36 22.73 -4.75 14.23
N ASP A 37 22.26 -5.56 13.28
CA ASP A 37 23.08 -6.52 12.51
C ASP A 37 22.48 -6.71 11.09
N PRO A 38 22.89 -5.85 10.13
CA PRO A 38 22.43 -5.93 8.74
C PRO A 38 22.75 -7.27 8.08
N ASP A 39 23.81 -7.97 8.48
CA ASP A 39 24.18 -9.26 7.90
C ASP A 39 23.23 -10.37 8.35
N LEU A 40 22.86 -10.42 9.61
CA LEU A 40 21.83 -11.35 10.10
C LEU A 40 20.45 -11.01 9.51
N TYR A 41 20.11 -9.73 9.37
CA TYR A 41 18.90 -9.31 8.67
C TYR A 41 18.85 -9.85 7.24
N LYS A 42 19.94 -9.69 6.48
CA LYS A 42 20.04 -10.21 5.11
C LYS A 42 19.90 -11.73 5.08
N ARG A 43 20.53 -12.44 6.02
CA ARG A 43 20.40 -13.91 6.13
C ARG A 43 18.95 -14.37 6.37
N VAL A 44 18.15 -13.62 7.17
CA VAL A 44 16.71 -13.91 7.32
C VAL A 44 16.02 -13.82 5.96
N ILE A 45 16.23 -12.75 5.20
CA ILE A 45 15.60 -12.54 3.90
C ILE A 45 15.96 -13.66 2.94
N ASP A 46 17.26 -13.99 2.83
CA ASP A 46 17.76 -14.99 1.88
C ASP A 46 17.27 -16.41 2.21
N LYS A 47 17.20 -16.76 3.52
CA LYS A 47 16.80 -18.11 3.94
C LYS A 47 15.30 -18.34 4.04
N SER A 48 14.54 -17.29 4.38
CA SER A 48 13.09 -17.42 4.58
C SER A 48 12.26 -17.34 3.31
N GLY A 49 12.83 -16.86 2.21
CA GLY A 49 12.09 -16.58 0.99
C GLY A 49 11.10 -15.41 1.10
N LEU A 50 11.19 -14.59 2.15
CA LEU A 50 10.28 -13.47 2.40
C LEU A 50 10.31 -12.42 1.28
N GLY A 51 11.45 -12.27 0.61
CA GLY A 51 11.69 -11.25 -0.39
C GLY A 51 11.96 -9.85 0.19
N SER A 52 12.98 -9.18 -0.35
CA SER A 52 13.47 -7.89 0.17
C SER A 52 12.39 -6.80 0.19
N ARG A 53 11.50 -6.80 -0.81
CA ARG A 53 10.42 -5.81 -0.90
C ARG A 53 9.38 -5.97 0.22
N LYS A 54 8.97 -7.20 0.52
CA LYS A 54 8.01 -7.48 1.61
C LYS A 54 8.64 -7.15 2.95
N ALA A 55 9.90 -7.53 3.18
CA ALA A 55 10.65 -7.19 4.38
C ALA A 55 10.75 -5.68 4.60
N TYR A 56 11.05 -4.91 3.54
CA TYR A 56 11.07 -3.44 3.59
C TYR A 56 9.71 -2.85 4.02
N TYR A 57 8.61 -3.35 3.47
CA TYR A 57 7.26 -2.89 3.88
C TYR A 57 6.95 -3.23 5.34
N LEU A 58 7.31 -4.42 5.81
CA LEU A 58 7.11 -4.81 7.21
C LEU A 58 7.90 -3.89 8.15
N ILE A 59 9.18 -3.65 7.89
CA ILE A 59 10.00 -2.71 8.68
C ILE A 59 9.37 -1.32 8.70
N SER A 60 8.91 -0.85 7.56
CA SER A 60 8.26 0.46 7.45
C SER A 60 6.99 0.54 8.28
N ILE A 61 6.14 -0.49 8.28
CA ILE A 61 4.95 -0.58 9.14
C ILE A 61 5.34 -0.44 10.62
N SER A 62 6.37 -1.16 11.08
CA SER A 62 6.85 -1.02 12.45
C SER A 62 7.30 0.41 12.75
N ARG A 63 8.01 1.06 11.83
CA ARG A 63 8.46 2.45 12.00
C ARG A 63 7.30 3.45 12.09
N TRP A 64 6.25 3.27 11.30
CA TRP A 64 5.10 4.18 11.25
C TRP A 64 4.15 4.01 12.43
N PHE A 65 3.90 2.78 12.88
CA PHE A 65 2.81 2.48 13.81
C PHE A 65 3.24 2.16 15.24
N ASP A 66 4.51 1.79 15.50
CA ASP A 66 4.93 1.38 16.85
C ASP A 66 4.85 2.49 17.90
N ASN A 67 4.95 3.75 17.49
CA ASN A 67 4.87 4.91 18.38
C ASN A 67 3.45 5.51 18.46
N LEU A 68 2.52 5.02 17.66
CA LEU A 68 1.14 5.49 17.67
C LEU A 68 0.31 4.71 18.70
N LYS A 69 -0.63 5.38 19.35
CA LYS A 69 -1.53 4.78 20.36
C LYS A 69 -2.65 3.96 19.68
N VAL A 70 -2.28 2.91 18.94
CA VAL A 70 -3.22 2.03 18.24
C VAL A 70 -3.10 0.61 18.79
N SER A 71 -4.24 -0.06 19.00
CA SER A 71 -4.23 -1.44 19.44
C SER A 71 -3.67 -2.38 18.38
N ARG A 72 -2.87 -3.36 18.83
CA ARG A 72 -2.28 -4.37 17.93
C ARG A 72 -3.34 -5.22 17.23
N SER A 73 -4.45 -5.51 17.91
CA SER A 73 -5.57 -6.26 17.34
C SER A 73 -6.18 -5.53 16.14
N ARG A 74 -6.33 -4.21 16.22
CA ARG A 74 -6.85 -3.39 15.12
C ARG A 74 -5.90 -3.35 13.92
N LEU A 75 -4.60 -3.17 14.17
CA LEU A 75 -3.58 -3.24 13.11
C LEU A 75 -3.57 -4.62 12.43
N LYS A 76 -3.71 -5.71 13.20
CA LYS A 76 -3.84 -7.06 12.66
C LYS A 76 -5.08 -7.23 11.78
N ALA A 77 -6.22 -6.73 12.20
CA ALA A 77 -7.47 -6.80 11.45
C ALA A 77 -7.40 -6.05 10.11
N VAL A 78 -6.74 -4.89 10.07
CA VAL A 78 -6.50 -4.12 8.83
C VAL A 78 -5.56 -4.86 7.87
N GLY A 79 -4.53 -5.52 8.40
CA GLY A 79 -3.55 -6.29 7.64
C GLY A 79 -2.44 -5.44 6.99
N TRP A 80 -1.28 -6.08 6.81
CA TRP A 80 -0.05 -5.39 6.36
C TRP A 80 -0.18 -4.71 4.99
N THR A 81 -0.97 -5.28 4.07
CA THR A 81 -1.18 -4.72 2.72
C THR A 81 -1.83 -3.34 2.75
N LYS A 82 -2.81 -3.14 3.62
CA LYS A 82 -3.48 -1.84 3.76
C LYS A 82 -2.66 -0.89 4.62
N LEU A 83 -2.01 -1.38 5.67
CA LEU A 83 -1.12 -0.58 6.52
C LEU A 83 0.06 0.01 5.73
N GLN A 84 0.64 -0.73 4.79
CA GLN A 84 1.71 -0.20 3.93
C GLN A 84 1.24 0.89 2.96
N ILE A 85 -0.06 0.95 2.64
CA ILE A 85 -0.63 2.00 1.79
C ILE A 85 -0.82 3.30 2.57
N ILE A 86 -1.38 3.24 3.78
CA ILE A 86 -1.67 4.42 4.60
C ILE A 86 -0.44 4.89 5.40
N GLY A 87 0.50 4.00 5.71
CA GLY A 87 1.65 4.27 6.57
C GLY A 87 2.48 5.51 6.20
N PRO A 88 2.80 5.75 4.91
CA PRO A 88 3.58 6.94 4.52
C PRO A 88 2.94 8.29 4.87
N THR A 89 1.62 8.32 5.08
CA THR A 89 0.86 9.55 5.37
C THR A 89 0.29 9.58 6.78
N VAL A 90 0.49 8.50 7.57
CA VAL A 90 -0.05 8.40 8.92
C VAL A 90 0.65 9.35 9.90
N THR A 91 -0.13 10.00 10.74
CA THR A 91 0.30 10.87 11.84
C THR A 91 -0.56 10.59 13.07
N GLU A 92 -0.19 11.12 14.24
CA GLU A 92 -1.03 11.02 15.44
C GLU A 92 -2.42 11.67 15.26
N GLN A 93 -2.52 12.68 14.39
CA GLN A 93 -3.77 13.43 14.17
C GLN A 93 -4.73 12.71 13.23
N ASN A 94 -4.23 11.93 12.26
CA ASN A 94 -5.05 11.32 11.22
C ASN A 94 -5.14 9.79 11.30
N VAL A 95 -4.46 9.15 12.25
CA VAL A 95 -4.38 7.68 12.34
C VAL A 95 -5.75 7.03 12.49
N GLU A 96 -6.66 7.61 13.26
CA GLU A 96 -8.01 7.09 13.47
C GLU A 96 -8.83 7.13 12.17
N GLU A 97 -8.77 8.24 11.44
CA GLU A 97 -9.45 8.39 10.15
C GLU A 97 -8.91 7.41 9.11
N LEU A 98 -7.58 7.31 8.98
CA LEU A 98 -6.93 6.41 8.03
C LEU A 98 -7.19 4.93 8.34
N LEU A 99 -7.22 4.54 9.62
CA LEU A 99 -7.54 3.16 10.01
C LEU A 99 -9.02 2.84 9.73
N THR A 100 -9.93 3.75 10.01
CA THR A 100 -11.36 3.59 9.69
C THR A 100 -11.57 3.45 8.17
N ALA A 101 -10.86 4.25 7.38
CA ALA A 101 -10.86 4.10 5.92
C ALA A 101 -10.27 2.74 5.49
N ALA A 102 -9.19 2.30 6.13
CA ALA A 102 -8.57 1.00 5.82
C ALA A 102 -9.47 -0.20 6.19
N GLU A 103 -10.28 -0.07 7.22
CA GLU A 103 -11.29 -1.09 7.60
C GLU A 103 -12.42 -1.18 6.57
N THR A 104 -12.81 -0.05 5.97
CA THR A 104 -13.98 0.07 5.08
C THR A 104 -13.62 -0.15 3.61
N PHE A 105 -12.51 0.42 3.14
CA PHE A 105 -12.14 0.44 1.73
C PHE A 105 -11.25 -0.73 1.32
N THR A 106 -11.34 -1.11 0.04
CA THR A 106 -10.37 -2.02 -0.58
C THR A 106 -8.98 -1.37 -0.70
N ALA A 107 -7.94 -2.17 -0.91
CA ALA A 107 -6.58 -1.64 -1.11
C ALA A 107 -6.48 -0.68 -2.32
N ALA A 108 -7.26 -0.93 -3.39
CA ALA A 108 -7.32 -0.04 -4.55
C ALA A 108 -7.96 1.31 -4.20
N GLN A 109 -9.08 1.31 -3.50
CA GLN A 109 -9.78 2.52 -3.03
C GLN A 109 -8.91 3.33 -2.05
N LEU A 110 -8.18 2.65 -1.14
CA LEU A 110 -7.23 3.32 -0.23
C LEU A 110 -6.10 4.01 -0.98
N LYS A 111 -5.55 3.39 -2.03
CA LYS A 111 -4.53 4.04 -2.87
C LYS A 111 -5.05 5.32 -3.52
N THR A 112 -6.31 5.33 -3.93
CA THR A 112 -6.97 6.51 -4.49
C THR A 112 -7.16 7.59 -3.43
N LEU A 113 -7.66 7.21 -2.25
CA LEU A 113 -7.87 8.11 -1.11
C LEU A 113 -6.56 8.79 -0.67
N VAL A 114 -5.49 8.02 -0.50
CA VAL A 114 -4.17 8.54 -0.05
C VAL A 114 -3.55 9.50 -1.08
N LYS A 115 -3.92 9.37 -2.36
CA LYS A 115 -3.51 10.33 -3.41
C LYS A 115 -4.33 11.62 -3.42
N GLY A 116 -5.32 11.76 -2.53
CA GLY A 116 -6.20 12.92 -2.47
C GLY A 116 -7.43 12.85 -3.37
N ASP A 117 -7.64 11.72 -4.05
CA ASP A 117 -8.83 11.46 -4.85
C ASP A 117 -9.93 10.84 -3.99
N LYS A 118 -11.19 11.14 -4.30
CA LYS A 118 -12.33 10.50 -3.61
C LYS A 118 -12.59 9.13 -4.25
N PRO A 119 -12.51 8.02 -3.48
CA PRO A 119 -12.93 6.73 -3.99
C PRO A 119 -14.44 6.76 -4.27
N LEU A 120 -14.82 6.39 -5.48
CA LEU A 120 -16.23 6.27 -5.84
C LEU A 120 -16.82 5.02 -5.19
N ALA A 121 -17.85 5.19 -4.36
CA ALA A 121 -18.65 4.07 -3.88
C ALA A 121 -19.32 3.38 -5.08
N ASN A 122 -19.33 2.05 -5.09
CA ASN A 122 -19.92 1.23 -6.18
C ASN A 122 -19.27 1.44 -7.57
N ALA A 123 -17.99 1.80 -7.63
CA ALA A 123 -17.27 1.93 -8.89
C ALA A 123 -17.12 0.57 -9.58
N HIS A 124 -17.44 0.52 -10.88
CA HIS A 124 -17.14 -0.61 -11.75
C HIS A 124 -15.77 -0.42 -12.40
N CYS A 125 -14.88 -1.39 -12.25
CA CYS A 125 -13.57 -1.37 -12.92
C CYS A 125 -13.73 -1.94 -14.32
N VAL A 126 -13.26 -1.19 -15.34
CA VAL A 126 -13.16 -1.65 -16.73
C VAL A 126 -11.70 -1.67 -17.13
N LEU A 127 -11.20 -2.83 -17.55
CA LEU A 127 -9.84 -2.99 -18.05
C LEU A 127 -9.89 -3.10 -19.58
N LEU A 128 -9.21 -2.18 -20.26
CA LEU A 128 -9.13 -2.13 -21.71
C LEU A 128 -7.66 -2.14 -22.15
N TYR A 129 -7.36 -2.86 -23.23
CA TYR A 129 -6.04 -2.92 -23.86
C TYR A 129 -6.10 -2.22 -25.21
N PHE A 130 -5.18 -1.27 -25.42
CA PHE A 130 -5.10 -0.45 -26.62
C PHE A 130 -3.75 -0.66 -27.31
N THR A 131 -3.73 -0.64 -28.64
CA THR A 131 -2.49 -0.41 -29.37
C THR A 131 -2.00 1.01 -29.13
N PRO A 132 -0.72 1.34 -29.42
CA PRO A 132 -0.21 2.71 -29.29
C PRO A 132 -1.05 3.74 -30.06
N GLU A 133 -1.53 3.40 -31.25
CA GLU A 133 -2.34 4.27 -32.10
C GLU A 133 -3.73 4.49 -31.49
N GLN A 134 -4.37 3.43 -31.01
CA GLN A 134 -5.67 3.52 -30.31
C GLN A 134 -5.55 4.33 -29.02
N TYR A 135 -4.45 4.16 -28.30
CA TYR A 135 -4.23 4.93 -27.07
C TYR A 135 -4.01 6.42 -27.37
N ALA A 136 -3.32 6.78 -28.44
CA ALA A 136 -3.17 8.18 -28.85
C ALA A 136 -4.52 8.84 -29.16
N VAL A 137 -5.43 8.12 -29.82
CA VAL A 137 -6.81 8.60 -30.08
C VAL A 137 -7.55 8.82 -28.76
N LEU A 138 -7.53 7.82 -27.86
CA LEU A 138 -8.16 7.92 -26.55
C LEU A 138 -7.61 9.10 -25.75
N GLU A 139 -6.29 9.26 -25.68
CA GLU A 139 -5.62 10.36 -24.98
C GLU A 139 -6.08 11.74 -25.51
N SER A 140 -6.11 11.88 -26.84
CA SER A 140 -6.58 13.11 -27.48
C SER A 140 -8.03 13.45 -27.11
N VAL A 141 -8.91 12.44 -27.12
CA VAL A 141 -10.33 12.61 -26.75
C VAL A 141 -10.46 13.00 -25.28
N LEU A 142 -9.75 12.32 -24.38
CA LEU A 142 -9.80 12.62 -22.95
C LEU A 142 -9.36 14.05 -22.64
N LEU A 143 -8.25 14.50 -23.24
CA LEU A 143 -7.74 15.87 -23.07
C LEU A 143 -8.72 16.91 -23.60
N LYS A 144 -9.38 16.64 -24.73
CA LYS A 144 -10.40 17.54 -25.32
C LYS A 144 -11.65 17.66 -24.45
N HIS A 145 -11.96 16.64 -23.65
CA HIS A 145 -13.19 16.58 -22.84
C HIS A 145 -12.96 16.77 -21.33
N GLY A 146 -11.88 17.41 -20.93
CA GLY A 146 -11.66 17.85 -19.55
C GLY A 146 -10.59 17.09 -18.78
N GLY A 147 -10.02 16.02 -19.37
CA GLY A 147 -8.84 15.36 -18.79
C GLY A 147 -7.63 16.29 -18.75
N LYS A 148 -6.79 16.14 -17.73
CA LYS A 148 -5.58 16.96 -17.55
C LYS A 148 -4.35 16.08 -17.51
N ARG A 149 -3.28 16.44 -18.24
CA ARG A 149 -1.99 15.72 -18.15
C ARG A 149 -1.38 15.84 -16.75
N SER A 150 -0.94 14.70 -16.19
CA SER A 150 -0.20 14.63 -14.94
C SER A 150 0.91 13.58 -15.08
N GLY A 151 2.13 14.03 -15.26
CA GLY A 151 3.25 13.15 -15.55
C GLY A 151 3.01 12.27 -16.77
N ARG A 152 3.03 10.95 -16.60
CA ARG A 152 2.76 9.97 -17.68
C ARG A 152 1.28 9.58 -17.81
N GLY A 153 0.37 10.18 -17.04
CA GLY A 153 -1.04 9.83 -17.02
C GLY A 153 -1.96 11.01 -17.25
N ILE A 154 -3.28 10.73 -17.24
CA ILE A 154 -4.34 11.73 -17.35
C ILE A 154 -5.16 11.66 -16.07
N LEU A 155 -5.36 12.82 -15.43
CA LEU A 155 -6.30 13.00 -14.33
C LEU A 155 -7.71 13.19 -14.88
N ASP A 156 -8.72 12.79 -14.06
CA ASP A 156 -10.15 12.86 -14.38
C ASP A 156 -10.52 12.19 -15.73
N LYS A 157 -9.85 11.10 -16.04
CA LYS A 157 -10.05 10.36 -17.29
C LYS A 157 -11.45 9.75 -17.38
N GLU A 158 -12.01 9.32 -16.25
CA GLU A 158 -13.35 8.76 -16.15
C GLU A 158 -14.42 9.82 -16.50
N GLY A 159 -14.33 11.00 -15.90
CA GLY A 159 -15.20 12.14 -16.18
C GLY A 159 -15.09 12.61 -17.63
N ALA A 160 -13.86 12.73 -18.13
CA ALA A 160 -13.60 13.10 -19.53
C ALA A 160 -14.17 12.08 -20.53
N LEU A 161 -14.04 10.77 -20.24
CA LEU A 161 -14.58 9.71 -21.07
C LEU A 161 -16.12 9.78 -21.14
N ILE A 162 -16.78 9.92 -20.00
CA ILE A 162 -18.24 10.05 -19.94
C ILE A 162 -18.70 11.33 -20.65
N ALA A 163 -17.98 12.44 -20.50
CA ALA A 163 -18.29 13.68 -21.23
C ALA A 163 -18.17 13.53 -22.75
N ALA A 164 -17.17 12.77 -23.22
CA ALA A 164 -17.02 12.46 -24.63
C ALA A 164 -18.16 11.55 -25.15
N LEU A 165 -18.49 10.48 -24.41
CA LEU A 165 -19.54 9.52 -24.79
C LEU A 165 -20.93 10.17 -24.85
N LYS A 166 -21.25 11.10 -23.94
CA LYS A 166 -22.53 11.84 -23.95
C LYS A 166 -22.74 12.74 -25.17
N ARG A 167 -21.69 13.03 -25.93
CA ARG A 167 -21.75 13.85 -27.15
C ARG A 167 -21.87 13.03 -28.42
N LEU A 168 -21.79 11.71 -28.32
CA LEU A 168 -22.09 10.84 -29.47
C LEU A 168 -23.57 10.84 -29.74
N PRO A 169 -24.03 10.95 -31.04
CA PRO A 169 -25.43 10.78 -31.39
C PRO A 169 -25.87 9.36 -31.01
N ALA A 170 -27.08 9.25 -30.48
CA ALA A 170 -27.72 7.96 -30.17
C ALA A 170 -28.10 7.25 -31.47
#